data_8c0ae9540f84de358141adbc8a3c194c
#
_entry.id   8c0ae9540f84de358141adbc8a3c194c
#
_cell.length_a   1.000
_cell.length_b   1.000
_cell.length_c   1.000
_cell.angle_alpha   90.00
_cell.angle_beta   90.00
_cell.angle_gamma   90.00
#
_symmetry.space_group_name_H-M   'P 1'
#
loop_
_entity.id
_entity.type
_entity.pdbx_description
1 polymer ?
#
loop_
_entity_poly.entity_id
_entity_poly.type
_entity_poly.pdbx_seq_one_letter_code
_entity_poly.pdbx_strand_id
1 'polypeptide(L)'
;MATFLGTSPAVLARPVANKPHVSCAQSSRPPNNGDQQPQQSVQAQSQPQAPTAARPKRAGGADSTDWVASSLTRRFGIGAGLAWAGFLAVGVVSEQLKTRFEVAQQQANTKDVEQAQEVVLPSGIRYTDLRVGGGDVPRPGDLVVIDLQGRIAGNGEVFVDTFSEGKRPLALVMGSRPYTRGMCEGVEEVLRSMKAGGKRRVLVPPTLGFGDDGADFGEEHVQIPPGATLEYVVQVDKVSIAPA
;
A
#
# COMPACT_ATOMS: atom_id res chain seq x y z
N MET A 1 44.46 60.71 -2.47
CA MET A 1 45.36 60.62 -1.31
C MET A 1 44.62 59.92 -0.19
N ALA A 2 45.28 58.98 0.41
CA ALA A 2 45.01 58.23 1.62
C ALA A 2 44.53 56.79 1.35
N THR A 3 45.52 55.93 1.24
CA THR A 3 45.66 54.52 1.57
C THR A 3 45.32 54.25 3.04
N PHE A 4 44.58 53.17 3.30
CA PHE A 4 44.80 52.43 4.57
C PHE A 4 44.67 50.94 4.31
N LEU A 5 45.81 50.32 4.54
CA LEU A 5 46.09 48.90 4.72
C LEU A 5 45.55 48.43 6.09
N GLY A 6 45.32 47.13 6.21
CA GLY A 6 45.40 46.44 7.49
C GLY A 6 44.30 45.42 7.64
N THR A 7 44.54 44.25 7.60
CA THR A 7 45.16 43.18 8.33
C THR A 7 44.15 42.05 8.54
N SER A 8 44.41 40.91 7.98
CA SER A 8 43.96 39.63 8.54
C SER A 8 44.75 39.39 9.85
N PRO A 9 44.20 38.74 10.85
CA PRO A 9 44.55 37.34 11.00
C PRO A 9 43.49 36.45 11.68
N ALA A 10 43.78 35.20 11.60
CA ALA A 10 43.73 34.16 12.58
C ALA A 10 42.77 33.02 12.28
N VAL A 11 43.37 32.03 11.74
CA VAL A 11 43.12 30.61 11.91
C VAL A 11 42.90 30.28 13.38
N LEU A 12 41.77 29.66 13.72
CA LEU A 12 41.66 28.95 15.01
C LEU A 12 40.92 27.62 14.79
N ALA A 13 41.66 26.64 15.25
CA ALA A 13 41.51 25.22 15.22
C ALA A 13 40.10 24.66 15.54
N ARG A 14 39.83 23.56 14.88
CA ARG A 14 38.79 22.57 15.21
C ARG A 14 39.07 21.93 16.58
N PRO A 15 38.04 21.58 17.35
CA PRO A 15 38.07 20.41 18.19
C PRO A 15 37.28 19.26 17.55
N VAL A 16 37.98 18.15 17.42
CA VAL A 16 37.44 16.81 17.18
C VAL A 16 36.66 16.41 18.45
N ALA A 17 35.40 16.13 18.32
CA ALA A 17 34.60 15.53 19.39
C ALA A 17 34.07 14.18 18.95
N ASN A 18 34.72 13.21 19.47
CA ASN A 18 34.36 11.87 19.93
C ASN A 18 32.91 11.40 19.69
N LYS A 19 32.79 10.30 18.92
CA LYS A 19 31.61 9.44 18.86
C LYS A 19 31.52 8.62 20.15
N PRO A 20 30.37 8.52 20.80
CA PRO A 20 30.13 7.46 21.76
C PRO A 20 29.74 6.18 21.01
N HIS A 21 30.56 5.17 21.24
CA HIS A 21 30.32 3.77 20.91
C HIS A 21 29.21 3.25 21.84
N VAL A 22 28.04 2.95 21.32
CA VAL A 22 27.03 2.22 22.08
C VAL A 22 27.27 0.74 21.84
N SER A 23 27.82 0.12 22.89
CA SER A 23 27.99 -1.33 23.02
C SER A 23 26.62 -2.00 23.21
N CYS A 24 26.23 -2.87 22.30
CA CYS A 24 25.12 -3.79 22.51
C CYS A 24 25.51 -4.84 23.55
N ALA A 25 24.85 -4.81 24.69
CA ALA A 25 24.91 -5.86 25.68
C ALA A 25 24.22 -7.13 25.15
N GLN A 26 25.01 -8.19 25.07
CA GLN A 26 24.56 -9.56 24.89
C GLN A 26 23.80 -10.01 26.16
N SER A 27 22.54 -10.33 26.00
CA SER A 27 21.80 -11.08 27.01
C SER A 27 21.94 -12.57 26.76
N SER A 28 22.49 -13.19 27.77
CA SER A 28 22.81 -14.61 27.92
C SER A 28 21.60 -15.54 27.77
N ARG A 29 21.78 -16.56 26.96
CA ARG A 29 20.97 -17.75 26.83
C ARG A 29 21.41 -18.79 27.87
N PRO A 30 20.52 -19.49 28.59
CA PRO A 30 20.88 -20.73 29.26
C PRO A 30 20.82 -21.92 28.30
N PRO A 31 21.65 -22.94 28.54
CA PRO A 31 21.75 -24.11 27.65
C PRO A 31 20.69 -25.16 28.00
N ASN A 32 20.14 -25.80 27.00
CA ASN A 32 19.49 -27.09 27.19
C ASN A 32 20.03 -28.09 26.18
N ASN A 33 20.50 -29.18 26.78
CA ASN A 33 21.15 -30.33 26.18
C ASN A 33 20.18 -31.25 25.40
N GLY A 34 20.81 -32.01 24.50
CA GLY A 34 20.42 -33.36 24.12
C GLY A 34 19.84 -33.42 22.72
N ASP A 35 20.41 -33.92 21.89
CA ASP A 35 21.08 -35.10 21.35
C ASP A 35 20.74 -35.30 19.86
N GLN A 36 21.75 -35.18 19.05
CA GLN A 36 22.30 -36.11 18.08
C GLN A 36 21.38 -36.63 16.95
N GLN A 37 21.67 -36.07 15.82
CA GLN A 37 21.62 -36.72 14.52
C GLN A 37 22.77 -37.72 14.39
N PRO A 38 22.58 -38.85 13.72
CA PRO A 38 23.50 -39.12 12.63
C PRO A 38 22.82 -39.57 11.32
N GLN A 39 23.35 -39.04 10.24
CA GLN A 39 23.28 -39.57 8.90
C GLN A 39 23.97 -40.93 8.82
N GLN A 40 23.39 -41.89 8.06
CA GLN A 40 24.15 -42.92 7.36
C GLN A 40 23.45 -43.36 6.09
N SER A 41 24.12 -43.13 5.06
CA SER A 41 24.42 -43.75 3.76
C SER A 41 23.96 -45.20 3.53
N VAL A 42 23.35 -45.38 2.39
CA VAL A 42 23.37 -46.41 1.34
C VAL A 42 24.34 -47.58 1.59
N GLN A 43 23.80 -48.83 1.59
CA GLN A 43 24.33 -49.92 0.74
C GLN A 43 23.37 -51.10 0.67
N ALA A 44 23.33 -51.68 -0.54
CA ALA A 44 22.57 -52.82 -0.98
C ALA A 44 23.13 -54.16 -0.43
N GLN A 45 22.32 -55.18 -0.24
CA GLN A 45 22.39 -56.49 -0.89
C GLN A 45 21.66 -57.60 -0.12
N SER A 46 20.98 -58.40 -0.93
CA SER A 46 20.71 -59.84 -0.81
C SER A 46 19.61 -60.37 0.11
N GLN A 47 18.55 -60.85 -0.57
CA GLN A 47 17.71 -61.97 -0.17
C GLN A 47 18.54 -63.27 0.13
N PRO A 48 18.05 -64.35 0.85
CA PRO A 48 16.71 -64.91 0.68
C PRO A 48 16.09 -65.57 1.94
N GLN A 49 14.86 -66.03 1.73
CA GLN A 49 14.15 -67.17 2.41
C GLN A 49 13.16 -66.87 3.51
N ALA A 50 11.92 -67.18 3.15
CA ALA A 50 10.81 -67.41 4.06
C ALA A 50 11.03 -68.70 4.93
N PRO A 51 10.38 -68.83 6.09
CA PRO A 51 9.03 -69.40 6.08
C PRO A 51 8.04 -68.88 7.17
N THR A 52 6.75 -69.05 6.85
CA THR A 52 5.64 -69.50 7.68
C THR A 52 5.06 -68.56 8.78
N ALA A 53 3.88 -68.09 8.44
CA ALA A 53 2.66 -67.96 9.24
C ALA A 53 2.75 -67.49 10.69
N ALA A 54 2.31 -66.24 10.88
CA ALA A 54 1.46 -65.87 11.99
C ALA A 54 0.58 -64.67 11.62
N ARG A 55 -0.70 -64.88 11.55
CA ARG A 55 -1.78 -63.90 11.32
C ARG A 55 -1.88 -62.97 12.51
N PRO A 56 -1.59 -61.66 12.42
CA PRO A 56 -1.93 -60.76 13.50
C PRO A 56 -3.38 -60.34 13.34
N LYS A 57 -4.07 -60.38 14.45
CA LYS A 57 -5.46 -59.90 14.69
C LYS A 57 -5.58 -58.43 14.28
N ARG A 58 -6.60 -58.16 13.49
CA ARG A 58 -7.11 -56.83 13.24
C ARG A 58 -7.37 -56.09 14.57
N ALA A 59 -6.60 -55.04 14.82
CA ALA A 59 -7.01 -53.98 15.76
C ALA A 59 -7.93 -53.09 14.98
N GLY A 60 -9.21 -53.08 15.36
CA GLY A 60 -10.19 -52.17 14.83
C GLY A 60 -9.98 -50.78 15.37
N GLY A 61 -10.15 -49.78 14.53
CA GLY A 61 -10.26 -48.42 14.97
C GLY A 61 -9.67 -47.43 13.94
N ALA A 62 -10.48 -47.00 12.99
CA ALA A 62 -10.47 -45.75 12.24
C ALA A 62 -11.11 -45.95 10.83
N ASP A 63 -12.21 -46.63 10.76
CA ASP A 63 -12.89 -46.95 9.49
C ASP A 63 -14.11 -46.06 9.16
N SER A 64 -14.28 -44.90 9.81
CA SER A 64 -15.50 -44.13 9.56
C SER A 64 -15.35 -43.11 8.40
N THR A 65 -14.12 -42.71 8.06
CA THR A 65 -13.91 -41.72 7.01
C THR A 65 -13.74 -42.35 5.62
N ASP A 66 -13.09 -43.52 5.59
CA ASP A 66 -12.87 -44.25 4.33
C ASP A 66 -14.14 -44.84 3.72
N TRP A 67 -15.12 -45.20 4.59
CA TRP A 67 -16.40 -45.73 4.11
C TRP A 67 -17.25 -44.64 3.40
N VAL A 68 -17.25 -43.42 3.92
CA VAL A 68 -17.94 -42.28 3.27
C VAL A 68 -17.27 -41.93 1.95
N ALA A 69 -15.95 -41.84 1.93
CA ALA A 69 -15.20 -41.54 0.72
C ALA A 69 -15.37 -42.64 -0.34
N SER A 70 -15.29 -43.91 0.03
CA SER A 70 -15.43 -45.01 -0.92
C SER A 70 -16.87 -45.23 -1.41
N SER A 71 -17.86 -44.95 -0.60
CA SER A 71 -19.26 -45.04 -1.02
C SER A 71 -19.70 -43.90 -1.91
N LEU A 72 -19.21 -42.70 -1.69
CA LEU A 72 -19.43 -41.56 -2.58
C LEU A 72 -18.79 -41.77 -3.96
N THR A 73 -17.52 -42.22 -3.99
CA THR A 73 -16.79 -42.41 -5.24
C THR A 73 -17.37 -43.54 -6.10
N ARG A 74 -17.85 -44.61 -5.48
CA ARG A 74 -18.45 -45.74 -6.19
C ARG A 74 -19.87 -45.46 -6.72
N ARG A 75 -20.64 -44.62 -6.04
CA ARG A 75 -22.04 -44.36 -6.38
C ARG A 75 -22.25 -43.18 -7.31
N PHE A 76 -21.41 -42.20 -7.22
CA PHE A 76 -21.51 -40.97 -8.04
C PHE A 76 -20.48 -40.88 -9.17
N GLY A 77 -19.44 -41.72 -9.15
CA GLY A 77 -18.46 -41.81 -10.22
C GLY A 77 -17.75 -40.48 -10.55
N ILE A 78 -17.01 -40.50 -11.64
CA ILE A 78 -16.28 -39.34 -12.17
C ILE A 78 -17.23 -38.18 -12.54
N GLY A 79 -18.50 -38.51 -12.87
CA GLY A 79 -19.49 -37.52 -13.27
C GLY A 79 -19.86 -36.52 -12.19
N ALA A 80 -19.96 -36.95 -10.93
CA ALA A 80 -20.24 -36.03 -9.81
C ALA A 80 -19.05 -35.11 -9.50
N GLY A 81 -17.82 -35.64 -9.62
CA GLY A 81 -16.62 -34.85 -9.49
C GLY A 81 -16.51 -33.76 -10.58
N LEU A 82 -16.83 -34.12 -11.81
CA LEU A 82 -16.86 -33.17 -12.93
C LEU A 82 -17.99 -32.14 -12.79
N ALA A 83 -19.17 -32.56 -12.32
CA ALA A 83 -20.28 -31.63 -12.05
C ALA A 83 -19.92 -30.62 -10.96
N TRP A 84 -19.25 -31.07 -9.88
CA TRP A 84 -18.77 -30.21 -8.82
C TRP A 84 -17.68 -29.25 -9.28
N ALA A 85 -16.70 -29.76 -10.06
CA ALA A 85 -15.66 -28.93 -10.66
C ALA A 85 -16.25 -27.89 -11.64
N GLY A 86 -17.27 -28.27 -12.42
CA GLY A 86 -18.00 -27.37 -13.28
C GLY A 86 -18.74 -26.28 -12.51
N PHE A 87 -19.37 -26.63 -11.39
CA PHE A 87 -20.04 -25.66 -10.52
C PHE A 87 -19.06 -24.65 -9.94
N LEU A 88 -17.89 -25.09 -9.46
CA LEU A 88 -16.84 -24.20 -8.96
C LEU A 88 -16.28 -23.33 -10.08
N ALA A 89 -16.07 -23.89 -11.27
CA ALA A 89 -15.59 -23.12 -12.43
C ALA A 89 -16.58 -22.03 -12.84
N VAL A 90 -17.88 -22.31 -12.84
CA VAL A 90 -18.92 -21.31 -13.14
C VAL A 90 -18.94 -20.23 -12.07
N GLY A 91 -18.79 -20.57 -10.78
CA GLY A 91 -18.71 -19.61 -9.69
C GLY A 91 -17.53 -18.65 -9.87
N VAL A 92 -16.34 -19.19 -10.12
CA VAL A 92 -15.11 -18.38 -10.31
C VAL A 92 -15.23 -17.50 -11.56
N VAL A 93 -15.73 -18.05 -12.68
CA VAL A 93 -15.89 -17.29 -13.93
C VAL A 93 -16.92 -16.16 -13.75
N SER A 94 -18.03 -16.43 -13.05
CA SER A 94 -19.06 -15.43 -12.82
C SER A 94 -18.52 -14.24 -12.00
N GLU A 95 -17.74 -14.48 -10.95
CA GLU A 95 -17.08 -13.42 -10.18
C GLU A 95 -16.08 -12.62 -11.02
N GLN A 96 -15.28 -13.30 -11.84
CA GLN A 96 -14.33 -12.64 -12.73
C GLN A 96 -15.02 -11.75 -13.77
N LEU A 97 -16.15 -12.21 -14.33
CA LEU A 97 -16.92 -11.43 -15.28
C LEU A 97 -17.56 -10.21 -14.62
N LYS A 98 -18.11 -10.35 -13.41
CA LYS A 98 -18.69 -9.25 -12.65
C LYS A 98 -17.64 -8.15 -12.39
N THR A 99 -16.48 -8.53 -11.86
CA THR A 99 -15.39 -7.57 -11.58
C THR A 99 -14.94 -6.84 -12.85
N ARG A 100 -14.78 -7.56 -13.97
CA ARG A 100 -14.39 -6.95 -15.25
C ARG A 100 -15.47 -6.01 -15.78
N PHE A 101 -16.74 -6.35 -15.61
CA PHE A 101 -17.84 -5.53 -16.05
C PHE A 101 -17.96 -4.24 -15.24
N GLU A 102 -17.79 -4.32 -13.91
CA GLU A 102 -17.76 -3.14 -13.02
C GLU A 102 -16.61 -2.20 -13.37
N VAL A 103 -15.39 -2.73 -13.57
CA VAL A 103 -14.24 -1.92 -14.00
C VAL A 103 -14.48 -1.28 -15.37
N ALA A 104 -15.03 -2.01 -16.31
CA ALA A 104 -15.36 -1.47 -17.64
C ALA A 104 -16.43 -0.36 -17.58
N GLN A 105 -17.44 -0.51 -16.72
CA GLN A 105 -18.42 0.55 -16.48
C GLN A 105 -17.80 1.79 -15.83
N GLN A 106 -16.93 1.63 -14.85
CA GLN A 106 -16.22 2.75 -14.24
C GLN A 106 -15.39 3.51 -15.26
N GLN A 107 -14.68 2.80 -16.13
CA GLN A 107 -13.89 3.40 -17.20
C GLN A 107 -14.78 4.11 -18.24
N ALA A 108 -15.89 3.50 -18.63
CA ALA A 108 -16.84 4.10 -19.58
C ALA A 108 -17.53 5.36 -19.04
N ASN A 109 -17.72 5.44 -17.71
CA ASN A 109 -18.31 6.59 -17.05
C ASN A 109 -17.26 7.68 -16.72
N THR A 110 -15.98 7.40 -16.91
CA THR A 110 -14.91 8.40 -16.73
C THR A 110 -14.85 9.29 -17.97
N LYS A 111 -14.94 10.60 -17.76
CA LYS A 111 -14.95 11.60 -18.85
C LYS A 111 -13.89 12.65 -18.62
N ASP A 112 -13.09 12.91 -19.64
CA ASP A 112 -12.21 14.07 -19.65
C ASP A 112 -13.05 15.34 -19.87
N VAL A 113 -12.74 16.41 -19.15
CA VAL A 113 -13.46 17.67 -19.19
C VAL A 113 -12.79 18.58 -20.22
N GLU A 114 -13.44 18.83 -21.35
CA GLU A 114 -12.92 19.72 -22.40
C GLU A 114 -12.95 21.18 -21.99
N GLN A 115 -13.91 21.60 -21.17
CA GLN A 115 -14.02 22.96 -20.64
C GLN A 115 -13.79 22.95 -19.13
N ALA A 116 -12.60 23.36 -18.73
CA ALA A 116 -12.20 23.47 -17.34
C ALA A 116 -12.96 24.62 -16.66
N GLN A 117 -13.96 24.29 -15.86
CA GLN A 117 -14.69 25.27 -15.06
C GLN A 117 -14.10 25.30 -13.65
N GLU A 118 -13.72 26.49 -13.18
CA GLU A 118 -13.26 26.68 -11.81
C GLU A 118 -14.44 26.72 -10.87
N VAL A 119 -14.41 25.90 -9.82
CA VAL A 119 -15.38 25.85 -8.75
C VAL A 119 -14.73 26.35 -7.47
N VAL A 120 -15.40 27.26 -6.76
CA VAL A 120 -14.94 27.80 -5.48
C VAL A 120 -15.80 27.21 -4.36
N LEU A 121 -15.16 26.56 -3.40
CA LEU A 121 -15.81 26.04 -2.21
C LEU A 121 -15.96 27.14 -1.15
N PRO A 122 -16.94 27.01 -0.23
CA PRO A 122 -17.10 27.95 0.89
C PRO A 122 -15.86 28.05 1.80
N SER A 123 -15.05 26.99 1.83
CA SER A 123 -13.76 26.92 2.54
C SER A 123 -12.65 27.76 1.89
N GLY A 124 -12.90 28.37 0.73
CA GLY A 124 -11.91 29.13 -0.02
C GLY A 124 -11.04 28.30 -0.96
N ILE A 125 -11.21 26.98 -0.98
CA ILE A 125 -10.55 26.11 -1.94
C ILE A 125 -11.13 26.37 -3.32
N ARG A 126 -10.25 26.43 -4.32
CA ARG A 126 -10.64 26.50 -5.73
C ARG A 126 -10.19 25.23 -6.41
N TYR A 127 -11.06 24.63 -7.21
CA TYR A 127 -10.66 23.47 -7.98
C TYR A 127 -11.20 23.49 -9.40
N THR A 128 -10.53 22.78 -10.25
CA THR A 128 -10.92 22.58 -11.64
C THR A 128 -10.88 21.09 -11.94
N ASP A 129 -11.98 20.55 -12.42
CA ASP A 129 -12.05 19.17 -12.86
C ASP A 129 -11.31 19.01 -14.19
N LEU A 130 -10.26 18.19 -14.21
CA LEU A 130 -9.55 17.78 -15.43
C LEU A 130 -10.16 16.50 -15.99
N ARG A 131 -10.62 15.63 -15.08
CA ARG A 131 -11.30 14.37 -15.40
C ARG A 131 -12.33 14.07 -14.33
N VAL A 132 -13.54 13.75 -14.73
CA VAL A 132 -14.59 13.27 -13.85
C VAL A 132 -14.55 11.76 -13.81
N GLY A 133 -14.35 11.18 -12.62
CA GLY A 133 -14.32 9.74 -12.42
C GLY A 133 -15.72 9.10 -12.51
N GLY A 134 -15.74 7.84 -12.89
CA GLY A 134 -16.96 7.04 -12.97
C GLY A 134 -17.18 6.07 -11.81
N GLY A 135 -16.22 5.99 -10.87
CA GLY A 135 -16.28 5.08 -9.74
C GLY A 135 -16.95 5.65 -8.49
N ASP A 136 -16.68 5.02 -7.34
CA ASP A 136 -17.29 5.39 -6.06
C ASP A 136 -16.69 6.66 -5.49
N VAL A 137 -17.48 7.34 -4.64
CA VAL A 137 -17.06 8.51 -3.88
C VAL A 137 -16.53 8.07 -2.52
N PRO A 138 -15.34 8.52 -2.09
CA PRO A 138 -14.77 8.17 -0.79
C PRO A 138 -15.63 8.65 0.37
N ARG A 139 -15.79 7.80 1.38
CA ARG A 139 -16.45 8.11 2.65
C ARG A 139 -15.42 8.14 3.78
N PRO A 140 -15.72 8.82 4.90
CA PRO A 140 -14.89 8.70 6.10
C PRO A 140 -14.70 7.22 6.49
N GLY A 141 -13.44 6.81 6.71
CA GLY A 141 -13.06 5.43 7.00
C GLY A 141 -12.64 4.60 5.78
N ASP A 142 -12.98 5.02 4.56
CA ASP A 142 -12.56 4.30 3.36
C ASP A 142 -11.06 4.45 3.11
N LEU A 143 -10.45 3.40 2.57
CA LEU A 143 -9.09 3.44 2.06
C LEU A 143 -9.09 3.97 0.63
N VAL A 144 -8.38 5.07 0.42
CA VAL A 144 -8.27 5.73 -0.88
C VAL A 144 -6.83 5.69 -1.35
N VAL A 145 -6.63 5.30 -2.59
CA VAL A 145 -5.34 5.34 -3.28
C VAL A 145 -5.37 6.51 -4.25
N ILE A 146 -4.41 7.42 -4.09
CA ILE A 146 -4.31 8.66 -4.88
C ILE A 146 -2.92 8.85 -5.45
N ASP A 147 -2.84 9.46 -6.62
CA ASP A 147 -1.66 10.14 -7.09
C ASP A 147 -1.77 11.63 -6.82
N LEU A 148 -0.68 12.20 -6.34
CA LEU A 148 -0.60 13.55 -5.85
C LEU A 148 0.67 14.25 -6.34
N GLN A 149 0.51 15.43 -6.91
CA GLN A 149 1.61 16.37 -7.16
C GLN A 149 1.25 17.68 -6.49
N GLY A 150 2.08 18.11 -5.54
CA GLY A 150 1.92 19.37 -4.82
C GLY A 150 3.05 20.32 -5.13
N ARG A 151 2.70 21.59 -5.38
CA ARG A 151 3.64 22.68 -5.62
C ARG A 151 3.21 23.96 -4.91
N ILE A 152 4.18 24.81 -4.63
CA ILE A 152 3.94 26.12 -4.05
C ILE A 152 3.48 27.06 -5.18
N ALA A 153 2.29 27.67 -5.05
CA ALA A 153 1.69 28.49 -6.10
C ALA A 153 2.54 29.71 -6.48
N GLY A 154 3.39 30.22 -5.57
CA GLY A 154 4.20 31.42 -5.79
C GLY A 154 5.46 31.20 -6.63
N ASN A 155 6.19 30.12 -6.40
CA ASN A 155 7.47 29.81 -7.06
C ASN A 155 7.40 28.58 -7.98
N GLY A 156 6.32 27.81 -7.92
CA GLY A 156 6.14 26.57 -8.70
C GLY A 156 6.98 25.40 -8.23
N GLU A 157 7.64 25.52 -7.08
CA GLU A 157 8.49 24.47 -6.51
C GLU A 157 7.65 23.27 -6.07
N VAL A 158 8.05 22.07 -6.52
CA VAL A 158 7.33 20.82 -6.25
C VAL A 158 7.88 20.22 -4.96
N PHE A 159 7.00 20.02 -3.96
CA PHE A 159 7.36 19.45 -2.67
C PHE A 159 6.87 18.00 -2.50
N VAL A 160 5.92 17.56 -3.30
CA VAL A 160 5.47 16.17 -3.37
C VAL A 160 5.09 15.83 -4.80
N ASP A 161 5.50 14.66 -5.26
CA ASP A 161 5.14 14.13 -6.58
C ASP A 161 5.14 12.61 -6.54
N THR A 162 3.99 12.01 -6.82
CA THR A 162 3.85 10.55 -6.96
C THR A 162 3.63 10.11 -8.40
N PHE A 163 3.45 11.04 -9.34
CA PHE A 163 3.28 10.71 -10.77
C PHE A 163 4.58 10.33 -11.45
N SER A 164 5.74 10.69 -10.87
CA SER A 164 7.04 10.38 -11.45
C SER A 164 7.33 8.89 -11.48
N GLU A 165 8.06 8.43 -12.50
CA GLU A 165 8.44 7.03 -12.62
C GLU A 165 9.19 6.51 -11.39
N GLY A 166 8.78 5.34 -10.91
CA GLY A 166 9.36 4.69 -9.74
C GLY A 166 8.79 5.16 -8.40
N LYS A 167 7.97 6.20 -8.36
CA LYS A 167 7.23 6.61 -7.16
C LYS A 167 5.93 5.80 -7.01
N ARG A 168 5.42 5.74 -5.78
CA ARG A 168 4.22 4.95 -5.49
C ARG A 168 3.07 5.87 -5.15
N PRO A 169 1.84 5.52 -5.58
CA PRO A 169 0.64 6.21 -5.13
C PRO A 169 0.55 6.23 -3.60
N LEU A 170 -0.07 7.28 -3.08
CA LEU A 170 -0.34 7.40 -1.65
C LEU A 170 -1.62 6.65 -1.31
N ALA A 171 -1.54 5.81 -0.28
CA ALA A 171 -2.70 5.17 0.32
C ALA A 171 -3.04 5.88 1.63
N LEU A 172 -4.26 6.33 1.76
CA LEU A 172 -4.74 7.03 2.96
C LEU A 172 -6.12 6.53 3.36
N VAL A 173 -6.40 6.58 4.67
CA VAL A 173 -7.74 6.34 5.20
C VAL A 173 -8.41 7.70 5.38
N MET A 174 -9.58 7.88 4.77
CA MET A 174 -10.33 9.13 4.85
C MET A 174 -10.69 9.47 6.30
N GLY A 175 -10.32 10.66 6.75
CA GLY A 175 -10.55 11.12 8.12
C GLY A 175 -9.46 10.74 9.12
N SER A 176 -8.41 10.00 8.73
CA SER A 176 -7.34 9.65 9.64
C SER A 176 -6.31 10.77 9.78
N ARG A 177 -5.79 10.91 11.00
CA ARG A 177 -4.72 11.88 11.32
C ARG A 177 -3.61 11.17 12.10
N PRO A 178 -2.35 11.57 11.99
CA PRO A 178 -1.82 12.69 11.19
C PRO A 178 -1.84 12.39 9.69
N TYR A 179 -1.81 13.45 8.88
CA TYR A 179 -1.73 13.31 7.43
C TYR A 179 -0.38 12.73 7.00
N THR A 180 -0.40 11.94 5.92
CA THR A 180 0.81 11.50 5.22
C THR A 180 1.53 12.71 4.62
N ARG A 181 2.82 12.58 4.36
CA ARG A 181 3.65 13.62 3.74
C ARG A 181 2.99 14.24 2.51
N GLY A 182 3.01 15.55 2.46
CA GLY A 182 2.49 16.31 1.35
C GLY A 182 0.96 16.44 1.32
N MET A 183 0.25 15.74 2.20
CA MET A 183 -1.19 15.85 2.35
C MET A 183 -1.56 16.95 3.34
N CYS A 184 -2.69 17.62 3.07
CA CYS A 184 -3.27 18.62 3.96
C CYS A 184 -4.80 18.47 4.02
N GLU A 185 -5.43 19.22 4.94
CA GLU A 185 -6.87 19.18 5.13
C GLU A 185 -7.64 19.58 3.88
N GLY A 186 -7.15 20.57 3.15
CA GLY A 186 -7.77 21.03 1.92
C GLY A 186 -7.83 19.97 0.83
N VAL A 187 -6.80 19.12 0.71
CA VAL A 187 -6.81 17.99 -0.23
C VAL A 187 -7.86 16.95 0.18
N GLU A 188 -7.95 16.64 1.48
CA GLU A 188 -8.97 15.70 1.98
C GLU A 188 -10.39 16.21 1.72
N GLU A 189 -10.65 17.49 1.90
CA GLU A 189 -11.96 18.10 1.63
C GLU A 189 -12.37 17.91 0.16
N VAL A 190 -11.43 18.12 -0.75
CA VAL A 190 -11.65 17.92 -2.19
C VAL A 190 -11.91 16.45 -2.53
N LEU A 191 -11.15 15.53 -1.94
CA LEU A 191 -11.31 14.09 -2.16
C LEU A 191 -12.71 13.60 -1.82
N ARG A 192 -13.37 14.15 -0.80
CA ARG A 192 -14.75 13.80 -0.41
C ARG A 192 -15.78 14.00 -1.52
N SER A 193 -15.48 14.83 -2.50
CA SER A 193 -16.36 15.12 -3.65
C SER A 193 -15.86 14.50 -4.96
N MET A 194 -14.70 13.84 -4.95
CA MET A 194 -14.13 13.18 -6.12
C MET A 194 -14.59 11.73 -6.23
N LYS A 195 -14.76 11.25 -7.45
CA LYS A 195 -14.99 9.83 -7.73
C LYS A 195 -13.70 9.14 -8.13
N ALA A 196 -13.61 7.83 -7.88
CA ALA A 196 -12.50 7.02 -8.38
C ALA A 196 -12.37 7.16 -9.91
N GLY A 197 -11.14 7.31 -10.40
CA GLY A 197 -10.79 7.64 -11.78
C GLY A 197 -10.77 9.14 -12.08
N GLY A 198 -11.18 9.99 -11.14
CA GLY A 198 -11.20 11.45 -11.30
C GLY A 198 -9.84 12.10 -11.12
N LYS A 199 -9.63 13.25 -11.77
CA LYS A 199 -8.44 14.09 -11.66
C LYS A 199 -8.82 15.56 -11.53
N ARG A 200 -8.25 16.24 -10.55
CA ARG A 200 -8.49 17.66 -10.26
C ARG A 200 -7.20 18.43 -10.10
N ARG A 201 -7.26 19.68 -10.52
CA ARG A 201 -6.30 20.71 -10.10
C ARG A 201 -6.95 21.50 -8.97
N VAL A 202 -6.24 21.70 -7.88
CA VAL A 202 -6.77 22.30 -6.64
C VAL A 202 -5.83 23.37 -6.15
N LEU A 203 -6.38 24.56 -5.83
CA LEU A 203 -5.69 25.62 -5.12
C LEU A 203 -6.19 25.61 -3.68
N VAL A 204 -5.27 25.38 -2.75
CA VAL A 204 -5.56 25.30 -1.30
C VAL A 204 -5.04 26.56 -0.63
N PRO A 205 -5.88 27.30 0.09
CA PRO A 205 -5.46 28.46 0.88
C PRO A 205 -4.59 28.01 2.06
N PRO A 206 -3.74 28.88 2.61
CA PRO A 206 -2.85 28.56 3.71
C PRO A 206 -3.54 27.96 4.93
N THR A 207 -4.75 28.41 5.26
CA THR A 207 -5.54 27.96 6.41
C THR A 207 -5.91 26.47 6.39
N LEU A 208 -6.02 25.87 5.20
CA LEU A 208 -6.33 24.47 4.97
C LEU A 208 -5.13 23.71 4.42
N GLY A 209 -3.99 24.39 4.24
CA GLY A 209 -2.70 23.84 3.89
C GLY A 209 -1.85 23.55 5.13
N PHE A 210 -0.66 24.18 5.17
CA PHE A 210 0.29 24.05 6.29
C PHE A 210 0.30 25.27 7.22
N GLY A 211 -0.64 26.17 7.05
CA GLY A 211 -0.84 27.31 7.97
C GLY A 211 0.33 28.30 8.01
N ASP A 212 0.45 28.96 9.16
CA ASP A 212 1.49 29.95 9.43
C ASP A 212 2.82 29.31 9.87
N ASP A 213 2.83 28.01 10.16
CA ASP A 213 4.05 27.30 10.55
C ASP A 213 4.83 26.82 9.34
N GLY A 214 4.17 26.65 8.19
CA GLY A 214 4.77 26.02 7.01
C GLY A 214 5.03 24.52 7.23
N ALA A 215 5.84 23.92 6.39
CA ALA A 215 6.23 22.52 6.53
C ALA A 215 7.62 22.25 5.93
N ASP A 216 8.36 21.34 6.56
CA ASP A 216 9.63 20.81 6.08
C ASP A 216 9.53 19.29 5.94
N PHE A 217 9.63 18.79 4.72
CA PHE A 217 9.54 17.35 4.44
C PHE A 217 10.89 16.63 4.34
N GLY A 218 11.99 17.35 4.46
CA GLY A 218 13.33 16.82 4.73
C GLY A 218 13.99 15.98 3.63
N GLU A 219 13.30 15.55 2.60
CA GLU A 219 13.86 14.62 1.59
C GLU A 219 14.38 15.28 0.31
N GLU A 220 13.87 16.43 -0.07
CA GLU A 220 14.31 17.17 -1.27
C GLU A 220 14.63 18.63 -0.96
N HIS A 221 14.84 18.98 0.30
CA HIS A 221 15.14 20.36 0.76
C HIS A 221 14.08 21.41 0.42
N VAL A 222 12.89 20.99 0.03
CA VAL A 222 11.79 21.90 -0.26
C VAL A 222 11.10 22.25 1.02
N GLN A 223 11.26 23.50 1.45
CA GLN A 223 10.55 24.07 2.58
C GLN A 223 9.34 24.82 2.09
N ILE A 224 8.18 24.52 2.65
CA ILE A 224 6.97 25.28 2.39
C ILE A 224 6.97 26.48 3.33
N PRO A 225 7.02 27.71 2.81
CA PRO A 225 7.04 28.88 3.65
C PRO A 225 5.69 29.06 4.38
N PRO A 226 5.73 29.75 5.52
CA PRO A 226 4.52 30.16 6.23
C PRO A 226 3.55 30.94 5.32
N GLY A 227 2.26 30.66 5.46
CA GLY A 227 1.24 31.34 4.70
C GLY A 227 1.22 31.06 3.19
N ALA A 228 1.86 29.98 2.75
CA ALA A 228 1.93 29.62 1.33
C ALA A 228 0.58 29.09 0.82
N THR A 229 0.15 29.58 -0.33
CA THR A 229 -0.92 28.96 -1.11
C THR A 229 -0.34 27.77 -1.88
N LEU A 230 -1.04 26.66 -1.86
CA LEU A 230 -0.57 25.41 -2.46
C LEU A 230 -1.42 25.07 -3.68
N GLU A 231 -0.77 24.58 -4.71
CA GLU A 231 -1.42 24.04 -5.89
C GLU A 231 -1.18 22.55 -5.96
N TYR A 232 -2.26 21.79 -6.06
CA TYR A 232 -2.19 20.34 -6.18
C TYR A 232 -2.83 19.87 -7.48
N VAL A 233 -2.25 18.81 -8.03
CA VAL A 233 -2.91 17.95 -9.00
C VAL A 233 -3.14 16.62 -8.31
N VAL A 234 -4.40 16.24 -8.15
CA VAL A 234 -4.83 15.04 -7.44
C VAL A 234 -5.58 14.13 -8.40
N GLN A 235 -5.25 12.86 -8.39
CA GLN A 235 -5.95 11.81 -9.09
C GLN A 235 -6.36 10.72 -8.11
N VAL A 236 -7.61 10.29 -8.15
CA VAL A 236 -8.10 9.17 -7.35
C VAL A 236 -8.05 7.91 -8.19
N ASP A 237 -7.16 6.98 -7.84
CA ASP A 237 -7.04 5.73 -8.58
C ASP A 237 -8.08 4.71 -8.12
N LYS A 238 -8.20 4.54 -6.81
CA LYS A 238 -9.07 3.52 -6.24
C LYS A 238 -9.66 3.96 -4.91
N VAL A 239 -10.91 3.64 -4.71
CA VAL A 239 -11.61 3.71 -3.42
C VAL A 239 -11.92 2.29 -2.98
N SER A 240 -11.50 1.92 -1.77
CA SER A 240 -11.80 0.64 -1.16
C SER A 240 -12.66 0.88 0.07
N ILE A 241 -13.91 0.43 -0.01
CA ILE A 241 -14.88 0.61 1.07
C ILE A 241 -14.41 -0.21 2.28
N ALA A 242 -14.39 0.41 3.46
CA ALA A 242 -14.07 -0.29 4.69
C ALA A 242 -15.11 -1.38 4.95
N PRO A 243 -14.70 -2.60 5.34
CA PRO A 243 -15.65 -3.61 5.79
C PRO A 243 -16.41 -3.09 7.02
N ALA A 244 -17.73 -3.23 6.97
CA ALA A 244 -18.62 -2.83 8.06
C ALA A 244 -18.48 -3.76 9.27
#